data_21233ac101221595ac47225fd19e0678
#
_entry.id   21233ac101221595ac47225fd19e0678
#
_cell.length_a   1.000
_cell.length_b   1.000
_cell.length_c   1.000
_cell.angle_alpha   90.00
_cell.angle_beta   90.00
_cell.angle_gamma   90.00
#
_symmetry.space_group_name_H-M   'P 1'
#
loop_
_entity.id
_entity.type
_entity.pdbx_description
1 polymer ?
#
loop_
_entity_poly.entity_id
_entity_poly.type
_entity_poly.pdbx_seq_one_letter_code
_entity_poly.pdbx_strand_id
1 'polypeptide(L)'
;MNMFKTGASRVKPQRADSEQTRQLLLDTALVLFRKRGFDETTMRDVAAGAGLSLGATYYYFGGKEALVGDYYQFIQHEHLKRARAAFATSRTLRDRLRAALHTKIDILERDQRLLRALFRFGGEPNHALSWFGPATREQRELSTVVFAEAIGEERLPDDVREVAPTLLWTLHMGVLLYFLYDSSPAFQKTRKLIDAAVDFVVDAKRIATLPLLRPIRRRVFGVLRDAGLLAAA
;
A
#
# COMPACT_ATOMS: atom_id res chain seq x y z
N MET A 1 -3.04 44.01 45.41
CA MET A 1 -4.10 43.70 44.44
C MET A 1 -3.42 43.14 43.18
N ASN A 2 -3.17 41.85 43.16
CA ASN A 2 -2.37 41.14 42.16
C ASN A 2 -3.28 40.53 41.09
N MET A 3 -3.11 41.00 39.86
CA MET A 3 -3.72 40.40 38.67
C MET A 3 -2.83 39.26 38.16
N PHE A 4 -3.26 38.02 38.31
CA PHE A 4 -2.69 36.88 37.62
C PHE A 4 -3.11 36.91 36.14
N LYS A 5 -2.16 37.09 35.24
CA LYS A 5 -2.34 36.86 33.81
C LYS A 5 -2.15 35.38 33.52
N THR A 6 -3.23 34.71 33.20
CA THR A 6 -3.30 33.33 32.73
C THR A 6 -2.57 33.21 31.38
N GLY A 7 -1.48 32.42 31.36
CA GLY A 7 -0.73 32.10 30.15
C GLY A 7 -1.52 31.13 29.29
N ALA A 8 -2.08 31.57 28.17
CA ALA A 8 -2.67 30.69 27.17
C ALA A 8 -1.57 29.94 26.43
N SER A 9 -1.58 28.64 26.52
CA SER A 9 -0.70 27.69 25.83
C SER A 9 -0.84 27.78 24.31
N ARG A 10 0.16 28.43 23.65
CA ARG A 10 0.30 28.51 22.19
C ARG A 10 1.08 27.31 21.64
N VAL A 11 0.53 26.10 21.64
CA VAL A 11 1.24 24.90 21.15
C VAL A 11 0.68 24.36 19.81
N LYS A 12 -0.41 24.87 19.28
CA LYS A 12 -1.06 24.33 18.05
C LYS A 12 -0.56 24.84 16.69
N PRO A 13 -0.09 26.08 16.47
CA PRO A 13 0.28 26.54 15.13
C PRO A 13 1.49 25.81 14.53
N GLN A 14 2.53 25.57 15.31
CA GLN A 14 3.82 25.07 14.81
C GLN A 14 3.79 23.62 14.27
N ARG A 15 2.92 22.75 14.79
CA ARG A 15 2.75 21.37 14.28
C ARG A 15 1.96 21.35 12.97
N ALA A 16 0.92 22.17 12.86
CA ALA A 16 0.12 22.27 11.64
C ALA A 16 0.95 22.81 10.46
N ASP A 17 1.77 23.85 10.71
CA ASP A 17 2.66 24.42 9.69
C ASP A 17 3.73 23.41 9.22
N SER A 18 4.23 22.57 10.14
CA SER A 18 5.21 21.53 9.81
C SER A 18 4.63 20.44 8.92
N GLU A 19 3.40 19.97 9.21
CA GLU A 19 2.73 18.97 8.41
C GLU A 19 2.35 19.50 7.03
N GLN A 20 1.89 20.74 6.95
CA GLN A 20 1.59 21.38 5.67
C GLN A 20 2.85 21.52 4.81
N THR A 21 3.98 21.87 5.40
CA THR A 21 5.26 21.97 4.69
C THR A 21 5.73 20.60 4.20
N ARG A 22 5.59 19.56 5.04
CA ARG A 22 5.90 18.16 4.65
C ARG A 22 5.05 17.72 3.46
N GLN A 23 3.74 17.98 3.50
CA GLN A 23 2.82 17.66 2.41
C GLN A 23 3.15 18.43 1.13
N LEU A 24 3.46 19.72 1.22
CA LEU A 24 3.88 20.55 0.07
C LEU A 24 5.12 19.96 -0.62
N LEU A 25 6.12 19.54 0.16
CA LEU A 25 7.32 18.90 -0.39
C LEU A 25 7.00 17.58 -1.10
N LEU A 26 6.15 16.75 -0.49
CA LEU A 26 5.71 15.49 -1.09
C LEU A 26 4.96 15.74 -2.40
N ASP A 27 3.98 16.63 -2.42
CA ASP A 27 3.19 16.94 -3.60
C ASP A 27 4.07 17.49 -4.73
N THR A 28 5.00 18.39 -4.39
CA THR A 28 5.98 18.95 -5.34
C THR A 28 6.86 17.85 -5.92
N ALA A 29 7.38 16.96 -5.08
CA ALA A 29 8.20 15.82 -5.54
C ALA A 29 7.43 14.90 -6.48
N LEU A 30 6.18 14.55 -6.16
CA LEU A 30 5.34 13.70 -7.02
C LEU A 30 5.05 14.34 -8.37
N VAL A 31 4.81 15.65 -8.42
CA VAL A 31 4.67 16.39 -9.69
C VAL A 31 5.94 16.30 -10.52
N LEU A 32 7.10 16.49 -9.91
CA LEU A 32 8.39 16.41 -10.61
C LEU A 32 8.70 14.97 -11.06
N PHE A 33 8.47 13.96 -10.23
CA PHE A 33 8.67 12.56 -10.56
C PHE A 33 7.78 12.13 -11.75
N ARG A 34 6.52 12.58 -11.80
CA ARG A 34 5.61 12.33 -12.94
C ARG A 34 6.08 13.00 -14.23
N LYS A 35 6.60 14.25 -14.12
CA LYS A 35 6.97 15.06 -15.28
C LYS A 35 8.34 14.68 -15.84
N ARG A 36 9.35 14.55 -15.00
CA ARG A 36 10.76 14.37 -15.38
C ARG A 36 11.25 12.93 -15.18
N GLY A 37 10.61 12.18 -14.29
CA GLY A 37 11.06 10.89 -13.80
C GLY A 37 11.74 10.96 -12.43
N PHE A 38 11.78 9.82 -11.74
CA PHE A 38 12.39 9.72 -10.41
C PHE A 38 13.90 10.01 -10.45
N ASP A 39 14.62 9.45 -11.44
CA ASP A 39 16.09 9.57 -11.50
C ASP A 39 16.54 10.99 -11.78
N GLU A 40 15.88 11.67 -12.71
CA GLU A 40 16.21 13.03 -13.16
C GLU A 40 15.78 14.13 -12.17
N THR A 41 15.05 13.78 -11.13
CA THR A 41 14.61 14.74 -10.11
C THR A 41 15.57 14.72 -8.93
N THR A 42 16.07 15.88 -8.54
CA THR A 42 16.95 16.04 -7.37
C THR A 42 16.21 16.67 -6.18
N MET A 43 16.75 16.51 -4.96
CA MET A 43 16.23 17.22 -3.78
C MET A 43 16.30 18.74 -3.93
N ARG A 44 17.23 19.26 -4.74
CA ARG A 44 17.32 20.69 -5.08
C ARG A 44 16.13 21.13 -5.95
N ASP A 45 15.72 20.30 -6.91
CA ASP A 45 14.53 20.59 -7.74
C ASP A 45 13.27 20.61 -6.88
N VAL A 46 13.15 19.69 -5.93
CA VAL A 46 12.01 19.63 -4.99
C VAL A 46 11.99 20.89 -4.11
N ALA A 47 13.14 21.27 -3.53
CA ALA A 47 13.27 22.49 -2.72
C ALA A 47 12.85 23.74 -3.51
N ALA A 48 13.40 23.91 -4.72
CA ALA A 48 13.08 25.03 -5.60
C ALA A 48 11.60 25.06 -5.99
N GLY A 49 11.02 23.90 -6.35
CA GLY A 49 9.61 23.77 -6.70
C GLY A 49 8.65 24.06 -5.54
N ALA A 50 9.05 23.78 -4.30
CA ALA A 50 8.29 24.08 -3.09
C ALA A 50 8.55 25.50 -2.53
N GLY A 51 9.47 26.28 -3.12
CA GLY A 51 9.84 27.60 -2.61
C GLY A 51 10.60 27.56 -1.28
N LEU A 52 11.32 26.47 -1.00
CA LEU A 52 12.04 26.25 0.26
C LEU A 52 13.55 26.17 0.02
N SER A 53 14.33 26.39 1.09
CA SER A 53 15.77 26.14 1.04
C SER A 53 16.05 24.63 1.00
N LEU A 54 17.19 24.25 0.40
CA LEU A 54 17.63 22.85 0.38
C LEU A 54 17.82 22.28 1.80
N GLY A 55 18.34 23.10 2.73
CA GLY A 55 18.50 22.70 4.13
C GLY A 55 17.16 22.42 4.81
N ALA A 56 16.15 23.27 4.58
CA ALA A 56 14.80 23.04 5.07
C ALA A 56 14.19 21.74 4.49
N THR A 57 14.42 21.49 3.20
CA THR A 57 13.93 20.24 2.56
C THR A 57 14.54 18.99 3.18
N TYR A 58 15.86 18.99 3.44
CA TYR A 58 16.54 17.88 4.11
C TYR A 58 16.15 17.71 5.58
N TYR A 59 15.66 18.75 6.25
CA TYR A 59 15.09 18.63 7.59
C TYR A 59 13.82 17.75 7.61
N TYR A 60 12.99 17.86 6.56
CA TYR A 60 11.75 17.06 6.46
C TYR A 60 11.97 15.68 5.85
N PHE A 61 12.86 15.56 4.87
CA PHE A 61 13.10 14.34 4.11
C PHE A 61 14.59 14.12 3.90
N GLY A 62 15.14 13.04 4.41
CA GLY A 62 16.56 12.70 4.28
C GLY A 62 17.01 12.41 2.83
N GLY A 63 16.07 12.21 1.89
CA GLY A 63 16.36 11.95 0.49
C GLY A 63 15.10 11.63 -0.30
N LYS A 64 15.27 11.31 -1.58
CA LYS A 64 14.14 10.94 -2.48
C LYS A 64 13.43 9.68 -2.02
N GLU A 65 14.16 8.74 -1.45
CA GLU A 65 13.61 7.49 -0.92
C GLU A 65 12.63 7.74 0.24
N ALA A 66 12.93 8.72 1.09
CA ALA A 66 12.01 9.11 2.17
C ALA A 66 10.71 9.72 1.63
N LEU A 67 10.78 10.53 0.55
CA LEU A 67 9.60 11.04 -0.15
C LEU A 67 8.77 9.90 -0.75
N VAL A 68 9.41 8.89 -1.33
CA VAL A 68 8.70 7.71 -1.85
C VAL A 68 8.11 6.86 -0.72
N GLY A 69 8.78 6.75 0.42
CA GLY A 69 8.26 6.08 1.61
C GLY A 69 6.94 6.71 2.09
N ASP A 70 6.89 8.05 2.19
CA ASP A 70 5.68 8.79 2.52
C ASP A 70 4.58 8.61 1.45
N TYR A 71 4.95 8.61 0.18
CA TYR A 71 4.02 8.32 -0.91
C TYR A 71 3.42 6.92 -0.79
N TYR A 72 4.23 5.89 -0.47
CA TYR A 72 3.71 4.55 -0.21
C TYR A 72 2.75 4.53 0.99
N GLN A 73 3.10 5.22 2.06
CA GLN A 73 2.23 5.35 3.24
C GLN A 73 0.89 6.00 2.87
N PHE A 74 0.92 7.10 2.13
CA PHE A 74 -0.28 7.77 1.62
C PHE A 74 -1.15 6.82 0.79
N ILE A 75 -0.56 6.05 -0.15
CA ILE A 75 -1.29 5.07 -0.97
C ILE A 75 -1.99 4.04 -0.09
N GLN A 76 -1.34 3.52 0.96
CA GLN A 76 -1.95 2.50 1.81
C GLN A 76 -3.12 3.04 2.62
N HIS A 77 -2.99 4.24 3.20
CA HIS A 77 -4.09 4.88 3.92
C HIS A 77 -5.29 5.20 3.01
N GLU A 78 -5.02 5.75 1.83
CA GLU A 78 -6.08 6.06 0.87
C GLU A 78 -6.76 4.78 0.35
N HIS A 79 -5.99 3.72 0.13
CA HIS A 79 -6.52 2.41 -0.25
C HIS A 79 -7.43 1.83 0.83
N LEU A 80 -6.98 1.79 2.09
CA LEU A 80 -7.78 1.29 3.21
C LEU A 80 -9.07 2.10 3.37
N LYS A 81 -8.98 3.42 3.28
CA LYS A 81 -10.14 4.33 3.36
C LYS A 81 -11.17 4.04 2.27
N ARG A 82 -10.74 3.97 0.99
CA ARG A 82 -11.64 3.72 -0.14
C ARG A 82 -12.19 2.30 -0.12
N ALA A 83 -11.38 1.32 0.23
CA ALA A 83 -11.81 -0.07 0.35
C ALA A 83 -12.89 -0.21 1.41
N ARG A 84 -12.73 0.38 2.60
CA ARG A 84 -13.75 0.39 3.67
C ARG A 84 -15.07 1.00 3.21
N ALA A 85 -15.03 2.13 2.50
CA ALA A 85 -16.23 2.76 1.95
C ALA A 85 -16.95 1.83 0.96
N ALA A 86 -16.21 1.12 0.11
CA ALA A 86 -16.77 0.15 -0.82
C ALA A 86 -17.31 -1.10 -0.10
N PHE A 87 -16.64 -1.59 0.96
CA PHE A 87 -17.08 -2.74 1.73
C PHE A 87 -18.42 -2.51 2.43
N ALA A 88 -18.72 -1.28 2.85
CA ALA A 88 -19.97 -0.93 3.47
C ALA A 88 -21.22 -1.25 2.60
N THR A 89 -21.05 -1.27 1.27
CA THR A 89 -22.12 -1.61 0.32
C THR A 89 -21.96 -3.00 -0.32
N SER A 90 -20.83 -3.67 -0.08
CA SER A 90 -20.52 -4.98 -0.65
C SER A 90 -21.18 -6.10 0.15
N ARG A 91 -21.93 -7.00 -0.52
CA ARG A 91 -22.68 -8.07 0.15
C ARG A 91 -21.91 -9.39 0.21
N THR A 92 -21.00 -9.63 -0.69
CA THR A 92 -20.27 -10.91 -0.81
C THR A 92 -18.77 -10.72 -0.70
N LEU A 93 -18.04 -11.80 -0.36
CA LEU A 93 -16.58 -11.82 -0.42
C LEU A 93 -16.07 -11.41 -1.81
N ARG A 94 -16.74 -11.89 -2.87
CA ARG A 94 -16.41 -11.57 -4.26
C ARG A 94 -16.44 -10.06 -4.49
N ASP A 95 -17.50 -9.38 -4.05
CA ASP A 95 -17.65 -7.92 -4.21
C ASP A 95 -16.57 -7.17 -3.43
N ARG A 96 -16.28 -7.58 -2.19
CA ARG A 96 -15.24 -6.95 -1.37
C ARG A 96 -13.83 -7.12 -1.96
N LEU A 97 -13.48 -8.32 -2.45
CA LEU A 97 -12.20 -8.56 -3.09
C LEU A 97 -12.05 -7.77 -4.40
N ARG A 98 -13.09 -7.72 -5.24
CA ARG A 98 -13.10 -6.88 -6.44
C ARG A 98 -12.91 -5.41 -6.08
N ALA A 99 -13.68 -4.91 -5.11
CA ALA A 99 -13.56 -3.54 -4.63
C ALA A 99 -12.15 -3.22 -4.14
N ALA A 100 -11.53 -4.09 -3.32
CA ALA A 100 -10.17 -3.90 -2.83
C ALA A 100 -9.16 -3.79 -3.98
N LEU A 101 -9.19 -4.71 -4.94
CA LEU A 101 -8.22 -4.76 -6.02
C LEU A 101 -8.42 -3.64 -7.05
N HIS A 102 -9.66 -3.37 -7.47
CA HIS A 102 -9.95 -2.29 -8.42
C HIS A 102 -9.63 -0.92 -7.83
N THR A 103 -10.01 -0.66 -6.58
CA THR A 103 -9.70 0.60 -5.89
C THR A 103 -8.19 0.88 -5.84
N LYS A 104 -7.35 -0.16 -5.67
CA LYS A 104 -5.91 0.02 -5.73
C LYS A 104 -5.45 0.48 -7.10
N ILE A 105 -5.97 -0.09 -8.18
CA ILE A 105 -5.63 0.33 -9.55
C ILE A 105 -6.08 1.77 -9.80
N ASP A 106 -7.30 2.14 -9.35
CA ASP A 106 -7.82 3.51 -9.50
C ASP A 106 -6.95 4.57 -8.79
N ILE A 107 -6.33 4.21 -7.65
CA ILE A 107 -5.38 5.09 -6.96
C ILE A 107 -4.07 5.23 -7.74
N LEU A 108 -3.60 4.14 -8.36
CA LEU A 108 -2.27 4.04 -8.94
C LEU A 108 -2.21 4.36 -10.43
N GLU A 109 -3.35 4.43 -11.14
CA GLU A 109 -3.40 4.50 -12.61
C GLU A 109 -2.59 5.65 -13.21
N ARG A 110 -2.65 6.84 -12.59
CA ARG A 110 -1.89 8.01 -13.03
C ARG A 110 -0.39 7.92 -12.75
N ASP A 111 0.01 7.01 -11.88
CA ASP A 111 1.38 6.89 -11.36
C ASP A 111 2.11 5.65 -11.93
N GLN A 112 1.52 4.91 -12.87
CA GLN A 112 2.09 3.70 -13.43
C GLN A 112 3.55 3.89 -13.90
N ARG A 113 3.84 4.99 -14.60
CA ARG A 113 5.20 5.29 -15.07
C ARG A 113 6.20 5.47 -13.93
N LEU A 114 5.81 6.20 -12.89
CA LEU A 114 6.61 6.38 -11.67
C LEU A 114 6.83 5.04 -10.96
N LEU A 115 5.77 4.28 -10.75
CA LEU A 115 5.82 2.97 -10.11
C LEU A 115 6.69 1.98 -10.88
N ARG A 116 6.67 2.02 -12.22
CA ARG A 116 7.56 1.22 -13.06
C ARG A 116 9.04 1.58 -12.82
N ALA A 117 9.38 2.86 -12.71
CA ALA A 117 10.73 3.28 -12.39
C ALA A 117 11.18 2.85 -10.98
N LEU A 118 10.26 2.87 -10.00
CA LEU A 118 10.50 2.45 -8.62
C LEU A 118 10.55 0.92 -8.45
N PHE A 119 9.97 0.17 -9.39
CA PHE A 119 9.89 -1.29 -9.33
C PHE A 119 11.26 -1.97 -9.15
N ARG A 120 12.30 -1.44 -9.76
CA ARG A 120 13.67 -1.97 -9.65
C ARG A 120 14.17 -2.06 -8.20
N PHE A 121 13.74 -1.14 -7.35
CA PHE A 121 14.09 -1.13 -5.93
C PHE A 121 13.26 -2.11 -5.10
N GLY A 122 12.07 -2.47 -5.60
CA GLY A 122 11.12 -3.33 -4.89
C GLY A 122 11.64 -4.75 -4.65
N GLY A 123 12.40 -5.28 -5.60
CA GLY A 123 13.01 -6.61 -5.53
C GLY A 123 14.40 -6.64 -4.87
N GLU A 124 15.00 -5.50 -4.51
CA GLU A 124 16.31 -5.42 -3.90
C GLU A 124 16.23 -5.51 -2.36
N PRO A 125 16.63 -6.62 -1.72
CA PRO A 125 16.30 -6.91 -0.31
C PRO A 125 16.72 -5.83 0.69
N ASN A 126 17.87 -5.18 0.44
CA ASN A 126 18.48 -4.20 1.36
C ASN A 126 18.12 -2.75 1.01
N HIS A 127 17.34 -2.50 -0.02
CA HIS A 127 16.95 -1.16 -0.39
C HIS A 127 15.81 -0.63 0.49
N ALA A 128 15.86 0.66 0.82
CA ALA A 128 14.82 1.31 1.65
C ALA A 128 13.40 1.24 1.05
N LEU A 129 13.28 1.08 -0.27
CA LEU A 129 12.01 0.94 -0.99
C LEU A 129 11.67 -0.51 -1.34
N SER A 130 12.39 -1.48 -0.79
CA SER A 130 12.10 -2.91 -1.01
C SER A 130 10.71 -3.27 -0.47
N TRP A 131 9.89 -3.93 -1.28
CA TRP A 131 8.53 -4.31 -0.86
C TRP A 131 8.48 -5.38 0.22
N PHE A 132 9.56 -6.17 0.33
CA PHE A 132 9.70 -7.23 1.33
C PHE A 132 10.69 -6.85 2.43
N GLY A 133 11.32 -5.67 2.32
CA GLY A 133 12.30 -5.19 3.27
C GLY A 133 11.71 -4.72 4.59
N PRO A 134 12.55 -4.54 5.61
CA PRO A 134 12.11 -4.07 6.94
C PRO A 134 11.57 -2.64 6.92
N ALA A 135 12.11 -1.77 6.05
CA ALA A 135 11.72 -0.35 5.96
C ALA A 135 10.28 -0.15 5.46
N THR A 136 9.72 -1.10 4.71
CA THR A 136 8.35 -1.05 4.18
C THR A 136 7.38 -1.97 4.93
N ARG A 137 7.76 -2.45 6.11
CA ARG A 137 6.95 -3.38 6.90
C ARG A 137 5.59 -2.80 7.26
N GLU A 138 5.54 -1.56 7.75
CA GLU A 138 4.30 -0.89 8.13
C GLU A 138 3.34 -0.76 6.95
N GLN A 139 3.86 -0.35 5.78
CA GLN A 139 3.05 -0.23 4.55
C GLN A 139 2.51 -1.59 4.10
N ARG A 140 3.29 -2.65 4.25
CA ARG A 140 2.87 -4.02 3.95
C ARG A 140 1.78 -4.49 4.91
N GLU A 141 1.94 -4.24 6.20
CA GLU A 141 0.94 -4.56 7.23
C GLU A 141 -0.39 -3.84 6.95
N LEU A 142 -0.38 -2.53 6.68
CA LEU A 142 -1.56 -1.77 6.27
C LEU A 142 -2.21 -2.34 5.01
N SER A 143 -1.42 -2.73 4.02
CA SER A 143 -1.93 -3.33 2.80
C SER A 143 -2.59 -4.69 3.06
N THR A 144 -2.07 -5.48 3.99
CA THR A 144 -2.62 -6.78 4.38
C THR A 144 -3.93 -6.63 5.16
N VAL A 145 -4.06 -5.58 5.97
CA VAL A 145 -5.31 -5.24 6.70
C VAL A 145 -6.50 -5.10 5.75
N VAL A 146 -6.32 -4.53 4.56
CA VAL A 146 -7.39 -4.41 3.56
C VAL A 146 -7.99 -5.78 3.22
N PHE A 147 -7.15 -6.80 3.07
CA PHE A 147 -7.60 -8.15 2.74
C PHE A 147 -8.19 -8.87 3.95
N ALA A 148 -7.67 -8.64 5.15
CA ALA A 148 -8.27 -9.14 6.38
C ALA A 148 -9.70 -8.59 6.55
N GLU A 149 -9.91 -7.29 6.32
CA GLU A 149 -11.23 -6.67 6.36
C GLU A 149 -12.14 -7.13 5.22
N ALA A 150 -11.60 -7.38 4.01
CA ALA A 150 -12.39 -7.96 2.91
C ALA A 150 -12.88 -9.36 3.24
N ILE A 151 -12.10 -10.18 3.94
CA ILE A 151 -12.51 -11.50 4.43
C ILE A 151 -13.61 -11.34 5.48
N GLY A 152 -13.44 -10.44 6.46
CA GLY A 152 -14.44 -10.18 7.50
C GLY A 152 -14.91 -11.46 8.19
N GLU A 153 -16.24 -11.59 8.32
CA GLU A 153 -16.92 -12.72 9.00
C GLU A 153 -17.13 -13.96 8.11
N GLU A 154 -16.40 -14.07 6.97
CA GLU A 154 -16.52 -15.26 6.12
C GLU A 154 -16.20 -16.53 6.91
N ARG A 155 -16.99 -17.59 6.68
CA ARG A 155 -16.75 -18.90 7.31
C ARG A 155 -15.53 -19.57 6.67
N LEU A 156 -14.41 -19.55 7.38
CA LEU A 156 -13.15 -20.17 6.99
C LEU A 156 -12.63 -21.06 8.14
N PRO A 157 -11.98 -22.20 7.84
CA PRO A 157 -11.18 -22.91 8.84
C PRO A 157 -10.09 -21.99 9.42
N ASP A 158 -9.72 -22.20 10.69
CA ASP A 158 -8.76 -21.32 11.38
C ASP A 158 -7.42 -21.24 10.66
N ASP A 159 -6.92 -22.38 10.17
CA ASP A 159 -5.68 -22.47 9.40
C ASP A 159 -5.73 -21.68 8.08
N VAL A 160 -6.91 -21.58 7.45
CA VAL A 160 -7.11 -20.77 6.24
C VAL A 160 -7.26 -19.29 6.61
N ARG A 161 -8.02 -18.97 7.65
CA ARG A 161 -8.26 -17.60 8.11
C ARG A 161 -6.95 -16.88 8.47
N GLU A 162 -6.02 -17.60 9.10
CA GLU A 162 -4.71 -17.09 9.48
C GLU A 162 -3.88 -16.65 8.26
N VAL A 163 -3.85 -17.46 7.21
CA VAL A 163 -2.95 -17.25 6.06
C VAL A 163 -3.58 -16.46 4.91
N ALA A 164 -4.91 -16.45 4.82
CA ALA A 164 -5.63 -15.88 3.68
C ALA A 164 -5.30 -14.39 3.42
N PRO A 165 -5.18 -13.49 4.42
CA PRO A 165 -4.81 -12.11 4.18
C PRO A 165 -3.46 -11.96 3.48
N THR A 166 -2.46 -12.73 3.90
CA THR A 166 -1.11 -12.73 3.30
C THR A 166 -1.12 -13.30 1.88
N LEU A 167 -1.86 -14.38 1.63
CA LEU A 167 -2.00 -14.96 0.29
C LEU A 167 -2.71 -14.00 -0.67
N LEU A 168 -3.75 -13.30 -0.22
CA LEU A 168 -4.46 -12.30 -1.01
C LEU A 168 -3.57 -11.08 -1.27
N TRP A 169 -2.77 -10.66 -0.29
CA TRP A 169 -1.77 -9.62 -0.48
C TRP A 169 -0.72 -10.04 -1.52
N THR A 170 -0.25 -11.28 -1.49
CA THR A 170 0.69 -11.81 -2.48
C THR A 170 0.08 -11.82 -3.88
N LEU A 171 -1.17 -12.27 -4.02
CA LEU A 171 -1.92 -12.19 -5.27
C LEU A 171 -2.02 -10.74 -5.77
N HIS A 172 -2.35 -9.81 -4.88
CA HIS A 172 -2.40 -8.38 -5.18
C HIS A 172 -1.06 -7.86 -5.71
N MET A 173 0.08 -8.27 -5.11
CA MET A 173 1.41 -7.90 -5.61
C MET A 173 1.65 -8.44 -7.03
N GLY A 174 1.18 -9.65 -7.34
CA GLY A 174 1.20 -10.20 -8.70
C GLY A 174 0.36 -9.39 -9.68
N VAL A 175 -0.83 -8.94 -9.27
CA VAL A 175 -1.68 -8.04 -10.07
C VAL A 175 -0.99 -6.69 -10.29
N LEU A 176 -0.37 -6.12 -9.27
CA LEU A 176 0.39 -4.86 -9.40
C LEU A 176 1.57 -5.02 -10.36
N LEU A 177 2.30 -6.13 -10.29
CA LEU A 177 3.36 -6.42 -11.23
C LEU A 177 2.83 -6.44 -12.68
N TYR A 178 1.72 -7.12 -12.94
CA TYR A 178 1.08 -7.14 -14.25
C TYR A 178 0.64 -5.73 -14.67
N PHE A 179 0.02 -4.96 -13.77
CA PHE A 179 -0.40 -3.56 -14.01
C PHE A 179 0.75 -2.67 -14.50
N LEU A 180 1.97 -2.85 -13.98
CA LEU A 180 3.12 -2.06 -14.42
C LEU A 180 3.44 -2.22 -15.91
N TYR A 181 3.07 -3.35 -16.51
CA TYR A 181 3.30 -3.65 -17.92
C TYR A 181 2.05 -3.51 -18.80
N ASP A 182 0.88 -3.26 -18.21
CA ASP A 182 -0.37 -3.11 -18.95
C ASP A 182 -0.41 -1.76 -19.66
N SER A 183 -0.46 -1.81 -20.99
CA SER A 183 -0.61 -0.65 -21.87
C SER A 183 -2.02 -0.54 -22.50
N SER A 184 -2.96 -1.35 -22.06
CA SER A 184 -4.33 -1.31 -22.57
C SER A 184 -5.09 -0.07 -22.07
N PRO A 185 -6.04 0.46 -22.87
CA PRO A 185 -6.83 1.62 -22.46
C PRO A 185 -7.51 1.38 -21.10
N ALA A 186 -7.41 2.36 -20.20
CA ALA A 186 -7.95 2.29 -18.83
C ALA A 186 -7.57 0.99 -18.06
N PHE A 187 -6.42 0.39 -18.43
CA PHE A 187 -5.91 -0.86 -17.81
C PHE A 187 -6.92 -2.02 -17.87
N GLN A 188 -7.64 -2.15 -18.96
CA GLN A 188 -8.70 -3.15 -19.12
C GLN A 188 -8.20 -4.59 -18.94
N LYS A 189 -6.97 -4.90 -19.36
CA LYS A 189 -6.39 -6.24 -19.18
C LYS A 189 -6.13 -6.54 -17.70
N THR A 190 -5.59 -5.58 -16.95
CA THR A 190 -5.42 -5.69 -15.49
C THR A 190 -6.76 -5.86 -14.78
N ARG A 191 -7.77 -5.07 -15.17
CA ARG A 191 -9.12 -5.17 -14.58
C ARG A 191 -9.77 -6.53 -14.83
N LYS A 192 -9.64 -7.06 -16.07
CA LYS A 192 -10.09 -8.44 -16.36
C LYS A 192 -9.32 -9.50 -15.59
N LEU A 193 -8.01 -9.33 -15.42
CA LEU A 193 -7.20 -10.23 -14.60
C LEU A 193 -7.68 -10.23 -13.14
N ILE A 194 -7.98 -9.06 -12.58
CA ILE A 194 -8.55 -8.93 -11.23
C ILE A 194 -9.84 -9.73 -11.11
N ASP A 195 -10.78 -9.55 -12.05
CA ASP A 195 -12.07 -10.24 -12.01
C ASP A 195 -11.89 -11.75 -12.07
N ALA A 196 -11.06 -12.25 -12.97
CA ALA A 196 -10.77 -13.67 -13.09
C ALA A 196 -10.05 -14.24 -11.86
N ALA A 197 -9.09 -13.49 -11.29
CA ALA A 197 -8.38 -13.90 -10.08
C ALA A 197 -9.32 -13.96 -8.86
N VAL A 198 -10.24 -13.01 -8.73
CA VAL A 198 -11.24 -13.02 -7.65
C VAL A 198 -12.19 -14.20 -7.80
N ASP A 199 -12.65 -14.48 -9.02
CA ASP A 199 -13.51 -15.64 -9.29
C ASP A 199 -12.78 -16.95 -8.91
N PHE A 200 -11.52 -17.09 -9.32
CA PHE A 200 -10.68 -18.22 -8.92
C PHE A 200 -10.52 -18.33 -7.40
N VAL A 201 -10.25 -17.24 -6.69
CA VAL A 201 -10.12 -17.25 -5.22
C VAL A 201 -11.40 -17.69 -4.53
N VAL A 202 -12.56 -17.20 -5.00
CA VAL A 202 -13.87 -17.59 -4.43
C VAL A 202 -14.17 -19.07 -4.67
N ASP A 203 -13.81 -19.60 -5.83
CA ASP A 203 -13.99 -21.04 -6.12
C ASP A 203 -12.96 -21.90 -5.36
N ALA A 204 -11.69 -21.45 -5.30
CA ALA A 204 -10.66 -22.13 -4.51
C ALA A 204 -11.02 -22.17 -3.01
N LYS A 205 -11.64 -21.12 -2.46
CA LYS A 205 -12.17 -21.12 -1.08
C LYS A 205 -13.11 -22.30 -0.84
N ARG A 206 -14.05 -22.57 -1.77
CA ARG A 206 -15.01 -23.67 -1.63
C ARG A 206 -14.32 -25.02 -1.50
N ILE A 207 -13.26 -25.22 -2.28
CA ILE A 207 -12.45 -26.43 -2.24
C ILE A 207 -11.59 -26.44 -0.97
N ALA A 208 -10.89 -25.37 -0.69
CA ALA A 208 -9.98 -25.25 0.44
C ALA A 208 -10.67 -25.45 1.81
N THR A 209 -11.96 -25.19 1.92
CA THR A 209 -12.73 -25.39 3.17
C THR A 209 -13.15 -26.85 3.40
N LEU A 210 -12.98 -27.75 2.43
CA LEU A 210 -13.34 -29.17 2.59
C LEU A 210 -12.48 -29.83 3.69
N PRO A 211 -13.10 -30.54 4.66
CA PRO A 211 -12.38 -31.18 5.76
C PRO A 211 -11.31 -32.18 5.29
N LEU A 212 -11.58 -32.88 4.17
CA LEU A 212 -10.66 -33.84 3.57
C LEU A 212 -9.30 -33.25 3.19
N LEU A 213 -9.26 -31.93 2.87
CA LEU A 213 -8.02 -31.25 2.47
C LEU A 213 -7.22 -30.70 3.65
N ARG A 214 -7.69 -30.85 4.88
CA ARG A 214 -7.00 -30.37 6.09
C ARG A 214 -5.54 -30.84 6.20
N PRO A 215 -5.20 -32.12 5.95
CA PRO A 215 -3.80 -32.58 6.02
C PRO A 215 -2.91 -31.90 4.97
N ILE A 216 -3.43 -31.73 3.75
CA ILE A 216 -2.69 -31.10 2.65
C ILE A 216 -2.44 -29.61 2.97
N ARG A 217 -3.48 -28.89 3.41
CA ARG A 217 -3.34 -27.47 3.81
C ARG A 217 -2.30 -27.29 4.90
N ARG A 218 -2.36 -28.10 5.96
CA ARG A 218 -1.38 -28.04 7.07
C ARG A 218 0.05 -28.20 6.59
N ARG A 219 0.28 -29.14 5.67
CA ARG A 219 1.61 -29.36 5.09
C ARG A 219 2.06 -28.17 4.25
N VAL A 220 1.19 -27.64 3.38
CA VAL A 220 1.51 -26.46 2.54
C VAL A 220 1.78 -25.23 3.40
N PHE A 221 0.92 -24.93 4.38
CA PHE A 221 1.09 -23.78 5.26
C PHE A 221 2.29 -23.92 6.18
N GLY A 222 2.65 -25.16 6.61
CA GLY A 222 3.89 -25.44 7.31
C GLY A 222 5.10 -25.03 6.48
N VAL A 223 5.20 -25.48 5.25
CA VAL A 223 6.29 -25.11 4.33
C VAL A 223 6.37 -23.59 4.13
N LEU A 224 5.24 -22.90 3.99
CA LEU A 224 5.22 -21.44 3.83
C LEU A 224 5.69 -20.69 5.10
N ARG A 225 5.37 -21.21 6.32
CA ARG A 225 5.90 -20.67 7.58
C ARG A 225 7.40 -20.91 7.70
N ASP A 226 7.85 -22.13 7.42
CA ASP A 226 9.27 -22.49 7.51
C ASP A 226 10.11 -21.65 6.52
N ALA A 227 9.53 -21.28 5.37
CA ALA A 227 10.13 -20.37 4.41
C ALA A 227 10.05 -18.88 4.81
N GLY A 228 9.44 -18.55 5.96
CA GLY A 228 9.27 -17.16 6.41
C GLY A 228 8.28 -16.33 5.59
N LEU A 229 7.46 -16.97 4.74
CA LEU A 229 6.47 -16.30 3.89
C LEU A 229 5.16 -16.00 4.63
N LEU A 230 4.92 -16.64 5.77
CA LEU A 230 3.82 -16.39 6.68
C LEU A 230 4.40 -15.95 8.04
N ALA A 231 3.67 -15.09 8.77
CA ALA A 231 4.06 -14.74 10.13
C ALA A 231 4.19 -16.01 10.99
N ALA A 232 5.20 -16.05 11.88
CA ALA A 232 5.24 -17.07 12.91
C ALA A 232 3.98 -16.93 13.79
N ALA A 233 3.32 -18.05 14.07
CA ALA A 233 2.12 -18.11 14.90
C ALA A 233 2.41 -17.69 16.33
#